data_12ec2242a6d313095e96f91546ad00e5
#
_entry.id   12ec2242a6d313095e96f91546ad00e5
#
_cell.length_a   1.000
_cell.length_b   1.000
_cell.length_c   1.000
_cell.angle_alpha   90.00
_cell.angle_beta   90.00
_cell.angle_gamma   90.00
#
_symmetry.space_group_name_H-M   'P 1'
#
loop_
_entity.id
_entity.type
_entity.pdbx_description
1 polymer ?
#
loop_
_entity_poly.entity_id
_entity_poly.type
_entity_poly.pdbx_seq_one_letter_code
_entity_poly.pdbx_strand_id
1 'polypeptide(L)'
;MYRAGLRNYSDAIGVHPSGYGNPPDVRFQDWQAGKYGQASHVADPSFYFRNTMEQYRNIMVKYGDGNKRLWPTEFGWASSGSPVAGYEYAAYNSEQAQGEYIKRAYEIMRSWGWVGVPFLWNLNYNKSQPGSELAAFGIMDRPAYGILQGMPK
;
A
#
# COMPACT_ATOMS: atom_id res chain seq x y z
N MET A 1 -12.45 -7.45 -16.31
CA MET A 1 -12.19 -6.21 -17.06
C MET A 1 -11.43 -6.48 -18.37
N TYR A 2 -10.22 -7.06 -18.39
CA TYR A 2 -9.47 -7.31 -19.64
C TYR A 2 -10.23 -8.19 -20.66
N ARG A 3 -10.93 -9.23 -20.21
CA ARG A 3 -11.79 -10.05 -21.10
C ARG A 3 -12.92 -9.25 -21.75
N ALA A 4 -13.29 -8.11 -21.17
CA ALA A 4 -14.30 -7.18 -21.71
C ALA A 4 -13.67 -6.01 -22.49
N GLY A 5 -12.40 -6.10 -22.87
CA GLY A 5 -11.76 -5.11 -23.72
C GLY A 5 -11.10 -3.92 -23.03
N LEU A 6 -10.87 -3.96 -21.71
CA LEU A 6 -10.27 -2.84 -20.94
C LEU A 6 -9.04 -2.23 -21.62
N ARG A 7 -8.18 -3.05 -22.23
CA ARG A 7 -6.98 -2.60 -22.92
C ARG A 7 -7.21 -1.45 -23.90
N ASN A 8 -8.35 -1.46 -24.59
CA ASN A 8 -8.66 -0.50 -25.65
C ASN A 8 -9.26 0.82 -25.10
N TYR A 9 -9.56 0.88 -23.80
CA TYR A 9 -10.31 1.97 -23.19
C TYR A 9 -9.62 2.57 -21.95
N SER A 10 -8.36 2.24 -21.73
CA SER A 10 -7.59 2.76 -20.59
C SER A 10 -6.19 3.16 -21.01
N ASP A 11 -5.66 4.23 -20.45
CA ASP A 11 -4.27 4.68 -20.62
C ASP A 11 -3.36 4.18 -19.49
N ALA A 12 -3.95 3.88 -18.35
CA ALA A 12 -3.30 3.35 -17.16
C ALA A 12 -4.28 2.50 -16.34
N ILE A 13 -3.79 1.77 -15.36
CA ILE A 13 -4.60 0.97 -14.44
C ILE A 13 -4.40 1.50 -13.02
N GLY A 14 -5.50 1.86 -12.35
CA GLY A 14 -5.50 2.21 -10.93
C GLY A 14 -5.49 0.99 -10.04
N VAL A 15 -4.84 1.10 -8.87
CA VAL A 15 -4.79 0.04 -7.86
C VAL A 15 -4.71 0.64 -6.46
N HIS A 16 -5.28 -0.04 -5.46
CA HIS A 16 -5.16 0.29 -4.03
C HIS A 16 -4.37 -0.81 -3.32
N PRO A 17 -3.04 -0.77 -3.32
CA PRO A 17 -2.21 -1.76 -2.66
C PRO A 17 -1.97 -1.36 -1.21
N SER A 18 -2.67 -1.97 -0.27
CA SER A 18 -2.42 -1.78 1.16
C SER A 18 -1.72 -3.00 1.74
N GLY A 19 -0.85 -2.77 2.73
CA GLY A 19 -0.12 -3.84 3.42
C GLY A 19 -0.76 -4.25 4.75
N TYR A 20 -1.70 -3.48 5.25
CA TYR A 20 -2.32 -3.66 6.58
C TYR A 20 -1.25 -3.71 7.69
N GLY A 21 -1.03 -4.84 8.35
CA GLY A 21 0.05 -5.05 9.30
C GLY A 21 1.33 -5.67 8.67
N ASN A 22 1.35 -5.89 7.35
CA ASN A 22 2.47 -6.53 6.66
C ASN A 22 3.44 -5.48 6.11
N PRO A 23 4.77 -5.59 6.38
CA PRO A 23 5.76 -4.72 5.76
C PRO A 23 5.72 -4.79 4.22
N PRO A 24 6.09 -3.70 3.51
CA PRO A 24 5.94 -3.64 2.05
C PRO A 24 6.82 -4.61 1.27
N ASP A 25 7.93 -5.08 1.85
CA ASP A 25 8.82 -6.07 1.23
C ASP A 25 8.27 -7.50 1.27
N VAL A 26 7.36 -7.78 2.22
CA VAL A 26 6.86 -9.13 2.48
C VAL A 26 5.91 -9.57 1.37
N ARG A 27 6.09 -10.81 0.93
CA ARG A 27 5.17 -11.49 0.04
C ARG A 27 4.37 -12.55 0.79
N PHE A 28 3.18 -12.84 0.30
CA PHE A 28 2.35 -13.92 0.83
C PHE A 28 3.08 -15.25 0.91
N GLN A 29 3.90 -15.58 -0.11
CA GLN A 29 4.71 -16.80 -0.14
C GLN A 29 5.78 -16.83 0.98
N ASP A 30 6.28 -15.68 1.39
CA ASP A 30 7.25 -15.59 2.50
C ASP A 30 6.58 -15.91 3.82
N TRP A 31 5.35 -15.45 4.02
CA TRP A 31 4.54 -15.83 5.16
C TRP A 31 4.20 -17.33 5.16
N GLN A 32 3.76 -17.89 4.02
CA GLN A 32 3.50 -19.33 3.89
C GLN A 32 4.73 -20.18 4.18
N ALA A 33 5.92 -19.69 3.89
CA ALA A 33 7.19 -20.33 4.18
C ALA A 33 7.67 -20.15 5.65
N GLY A 34 6.86 -19.50 6.50
CA GLY A 34 7.19 -19.25 7.91
C GLY A 34 8.31 -18.25 8.15
N LYS A 35 8.64 -17.41 7.15
CA LYS A 35 9.72 -16.42 7.26
C LYS A 35 9.34 -15.17 8.07
N TYR A 36 8.05 -14.93 8.28
CA TYR A 36 7.52 -13.78 8.99
C TYR A 36 6.60 -14.21 10.12
N GLY A 37 6.65 -13.46 11.23
CA GLY A 37 5.75 -13.62 12.36
C GLY A 37 4.31 -13.23 12.05
N GLN A 38 3.52 -13.05 13.10
CA GLN A 38 2.12 -12.67 12.96
C GLN A 38 1.99 -11.24 12.45
N ALA A 39 1.20 -11.07 11.40
CA ALA A 39 0.66 -9.80 10.96
C ALA A 39 -0.84 -9.94 10.73
N SER A 40 -1.58 -8.83 10.66
CA SER A 40 -3.01 -8.89 10.36
C SER A 40 -3.25 -9.33 8.92
N HIS A 41 -4.35 -10.04 8.68
CA HIS A 41 -4.80 -10.43 7.34
C HIS A 41 -3.76 -11.28 6.59
N VAL A 42 -3.13 -12.23 7.29
CA VAL A 42 -2.00 -12.99 6.73
C VAL A 42 -2.40 -14.09 5.74
N ALA A 43 -3.65 -14.54 5.79
CA ALA A 43 -4.10 -15.71 5.02
C ALA A 43 -4.55 -15.40 3.59
N ASP A 44 -4.54 -14.13 3.17
CA ASP A 44 -4.97 -13.71 1.83
C ASP A 44 -3.89 -12.86 1.14
N PRO A 45 -3.43 -13.24 -0.07
CA PRO A 45 -2.37 -12.52 -0.78
C PRO A 45 -2.73 -11.08 -1.15
N SER A 46 -4.01 -10.70 -1.16
CA SER A 46 -4.44 -9.33 -1.45
C SER A 46 -4.09 -8.33 -0.34
N PHE A 47 -3.80 -8.82 0.87
CA PHE A 47 -3.36 -8.00 2.00
C PHE A 47 -1.84 -7.78 2.06
N TYR A 48 -1.13 -8.13 0.99
CA TYR A 48 0.30 -7.88 0.84
C TYR A 48 0.52 -6.87 -0.28
N PHE A 49 1.07 -5.70 0.07
CA PHE A 49 1.35 -4.61 -0.87
C PHE A 49 2.04 -5.11 -2.14
N ARG A 50 3.13 -5.85 -1.98
CA ARG A 50 3.94 -6.33 -3.09
C ARG A 50 3.20 -7.35 -3.97
N ASN A 51 2.47 -8.28 -3.36
CA ASN A 51 1.66 -9.24 -4.10
C ASN A 51 0.61 -8.56 -4.96
N THR A 52 -0.12 -7.60 -4.39
CA THR A 52 -1.15 -6.85 -5.11
C THR A 52 -0.56 -6.16 -6.33
N MET A 53 0.52 -5.41 -6.16
CA MET A 53 1.18 -4.69 -7.25
C MET A 53 1.70 -5.63 -8.34
N GLU A 54 2.44 -6.68 -7.96
CA GLU A 54 3.02 -7.65 -8.90
C GLU A 54 1.94 -8.46 -9.64
N GLN A 55 0.83 -8.83 -8.97
CA GLN A 55 -0.28 -9.54 -9.62
C GLN A 55 -1.01 -8.67 -10.64
N TYR A 56 -1.31 -7.42 -10.32
CA TYR A 56 -1.89 -6.49 -11.29
C TYR A 56 -0.97 -6.32 -12.50
N ARG A 57 0.33 -6.13 -12.27
CA ARG A 57 1.32 -6.05 -13.35
C ARG A 57 1.35 -7.30 -14.22
N ASN A 58 1.35 -8.47 -13.62
CA ASN A 58 1.34 -9.75 -14.34
C ASN A 58 0.09 -9.91 -15.20
N ILE A 59 -1.07 -9.48 -14.70
CA ILE A 59 -2.31 -9.47 -15.47
C ILE A 59 -2.20 -8.52 -16.66
N MET A 60 -1.71 -7.29 -16.48
CA MET A 60 -1.49 -6.34 -17.56
C MET A 60 -0.61 -6.93 -18.65
N VAL A 61 0.54 -7.49 -18.28
CA VAL A 61 1.47 -8.14 -19.23
C VAL A 61 0.81 -9.29 -19.96
N LYS A 62 0.10 -10.18 -19.25
CA LYS A 62 -0.62 -11.32 -19.83
C LYS A 62 -1.61 -10.91 -20.92
N TYR A 63 -2.23 -9.74 -20.78
CA TYR A 63 -3.20 -9.23 -21.77
C TYR A 63 -2.57 -8.25 -22.78
N GLY A 64 -1.24 -8.19 -22.86
CA GLY A 64 -0.51 -7.37 -23.83
C GLY A 64 -0.54 -5.87 -23.52
N ASP A 65 -0.78 -5.49 -22.25
CA ASP A 65 -0.89 -4.11 -21.78
C ASP A 65 0.35 -3.69 -20.97
N GLY A 66 1.45 -4.42 -21.13
CA GLY A 66 2.69 -4.20 -20.39
C GLY A 66 3.41 -2.89 -20.70
N ASN A 67 3.00 -2.13 -21.72
CA ASN A 67 3.51 -0.78 -22.02
C ASN A 67 2.85 0.31 -21.16
N LYS A 68 1.71 0.02 -20.54
CA LYS A 68 1.02 0.97 -19.66
C LYS A 68 1.55 0.90 -18.24
N ARG A 69 1.31 1.98 -17.48
CA ARG A 69 1.72 2.08 -16.09
C ARG A 69 0.59 1.70 -15.15
N LEU A 70 0.98 1.12 -14.00
CA LEU A 70 0.09 0.90 -12.87
C LEU A 70 0.18 2.12 -11.94
N TRP A 71 -0.97 2.67 -11.56
CA TRP A 71 -1.06 3.86 -10.72
C TRP A 71 -1.64 3.48 -9.35
N PRO A 72 -0.86 3.47 -8.29
CA PRO A 72 -1.36 3.35 -6.93
C PRO A 72 -2.15 4.61 -6.56
N THR A 73 -3.46 4.59 -6.78
CA THR A 73 -4.34 5.74 -6.55
C THR A 73 -4.67 5.94 -5.07
N GLU A 74 -4.46 4.91 -4.27
CA GLU A 74 -4.41 4.98 -2.80
C GLU A 74 -3.46 3.90 -2.30
N PHE A 75 -2.53 4.25 -1.41
CA PHE A 75 -1.74 3.27 -0.67
C PHE A 75 -1.32 3.86 0.68
N GLY A 76 -1.15 3.01 1.69
CA GLY A 76 -0.71 3.45 3.02
C GLY A 76 -0.83 2.35 4.05
N TRP A 77 -0.36 2.66 5.24
CA TRP A 77 -0.48 1.83 6.44
C TRP A 77 -1.17 2.60 7.53
N ALA A 78 -2.13 1.97 8.20
CA ALA A 78 -2.80 2.54 9.35
C ALA A 78 -1.97 2.34 10.62
N SER A 79 -2.00 3.31 11.54
CA SER A 79 -1.45 3.19 12.89
C SER A 79 -2.40 3.84 13.90
N SER A 80 -2.80 3.09 14.92
CA SER A 80 -3.65 3.60 16.01
C SER A 80 -3.45 2.78 17.27
N GLY A 81 -3.22 3.48 18.41
CA GLY A 81 -3.23 2.84 19.73
C GLY A 81 -4.64 2.48 20.23
N SER A 82 -5.67 3.00 19.55
CA SER A 82 -7.09 2.76 19.88
C SER A 82 -7.88 2.70 18.59
N PRO A 83 -7.76 1.59 17.83
CA PRO A 83 -8.42 1.47 16.54
C PRO A 83 -9.95 1.47 16.67
N VAL A 84 -10.63 1.96 15.66
CA VAL A 84 -12.08 1.86 15.52
C VAL A 84 -12.45 0.40 15.30
N ALA A 85 -13.60 -0.03 15.83
CA ALA A 85 -14.11 -1.39 15.68
C ALA A 85 -14.19 -1.79 14.18
N GLY A 86 -13.68 -2.96 13.84
CA GLY A 86 -13.54 -3.45 12.46
C GLY A 86 -12.23 -3.03 11.76
N TYR A 87 -11.43 -2.18 12.40
CA TYR A 87 -10.14 -1.68 11.87
C TYR A 87 -8.98 -2.00 12.81
N GLU A 88 -9.08 -3.09 13.55
CA GLU A 88 -8.12 -3.54 14.58
C GLU A 88 -6.70 -3.72 14.03
N TYR A 89 -6.56 -3.95 12.73
CA TYR A 89 -5.26 -4.03 12.06
C TYR A 89 -4.40 -2.76 12.21
N ALA A 90 -5.01 -1.61 12.52
CA ALA A 90 -4.28 -0.38 12.77
C ALA A 90 -3.40 -0.44 14.04
N ALA A 91 -3.71 -1.34 14.98
CA ALA A 91 -2.90 -1.56 16.17
C ALA A 91 -1.61 -2.35 15.93
N TYR A 92 -1.47 -3.00 14.77
CA TYR A 92 -0.28 -3.80 14.45
C TYR A 92 0.93 -2.95 14.04
N ASN A 93 0.72 -1.70 13.64
CA ASN A 93 1.79 -0.81 13.24
C ASN A 93 1.96 0.33 14.25
N SER A 94 3.19 0.57 14.70
CA SER A 94 3.52 1.83 15.36
C SER A 94 3.51 2.98 14.35
N GLU A 95 3.43 4.23 14.82
CA GLU A 95 3.55 5.41 13.95
C GLU A 95 4.92 5.49 13.26
N GLN A 96 5.97 4.98 13.92
CA GLN A 96 7.29 4.87 13.31
C GLN A 96 7.28 3.85 12.17
N ALA A 97 6.74 2.65 12.40
CA ALA A 97 6.61 1.62 11.38
C ALA A 97 5.75 2.08 10.20
N GLN A 98 4.67 2.83 10.46
CA GLN A 98 3.86 3.46 9.41
C GLN A 98 4.73 4.28 8.46
N GLY A 99 5.57 5.16 8.99
CA GLY A 99 6.45 6.01 8.19
C GLY A 99 7.50 5.24 7.40
N GLU A 100 8.13 4.27 8.04
CA GLU A 100 9.15 3.42 7.41
C GLU A 100 8.56 2.55 6.30
N TYR A 101 7.37 1.98 6.51
CA TYR A 101 6.70 1.17 5.49
C TYR A 101 6.26 2.01 4.29
N ILE A 102 5.74 3.22 4.51
CA ILE A 102 5.38 4.14 3.42
C ILE A 102 6.63 4.52 2.62
N LYS A 103 7.72 4.93 3.29
CA LYS A 103 8.99 5.23 2.65
C LYS A 103 9.47 4.05 1.81
N ARG A 104 9.51 2.87 2.41
CA ARG A 104 9.98 1.65 1.73
C ARG A 104 9.10 1.27 0.53
N ALA A 105 7.78 1.45 0.63
CA ALA A 105 6.88 1.24 -0.49
C ALA A 105 7.18 2.20 -1.66
N TYR A 106 7.46 3.48 -1.40
CA TYR A 106 7.90 4.43 -2.43
C TYR A 106 9.21 3.98 -3.08
N GLU A 107 10.20 3.53 -2.31
CA GLU A 107 11.48 3.02 -2.84
C GLU A 107 11.26 1.80 -3.75
N ILE A 108 10.42 0.85 -3.34
CA ILE A 108 10.07 -0.32 -4.14
C ILE A 108 9.39 0.11 -5.43
N MET A 109 8.36 0.96 -5.37
CA MET A 109 7.63 1.45 -6.54
C MET A 109 8.55 2.22 -7.50
N ARG A 110 9.47 3.01 -6.97
CA ARG A 110 10.47 3.73 -7.78
C ARG A 110 11.43 2.79 -8.52
N SER A 111 11.76 1.64 -7.92
CA SER A 111 12.58 0.62 -8.57
C SER A 111 11.87 -0.12 -9.70
N TRP A 112 10.54 -0.06 -9.73
CA TRP A 112 9.71 -0.67 -10.75
C TRP A 112 9.40 0.32 -11.86
N GLY A 113 10.08 0.25 -12.99
CA GLY A 113 9.89 1.18 -14.12
C GLY A 113 8.48 1.21 -14.74
N TRP A 114 7.59 0.31 -14.29
CA TRP A 114 6.22 0.19 -14.75
C TRP A 114 5.19 0.85 -13.81
N VAL A 115 5.61 1.49 -12.72
CA VAL A 115 4.71 2.24 -11.82
C VAL A 115 4.62 3.70 -12.30
N GLY A 116 3.43 4.26 -12.24
CA GLY A 116 3.15 5.67 -12.47
C GLY A 116 3.33 6.50 -11.19
N VAL A 117 2.48 7.50 -11.01
CA VAL A 117 2.49 8.33 -9.79
C VAL A 117 1.72 7.61 -8.69
N PRO A 118 2.34 7.34 -7.53
CA PRO A 118 1.65 6.79 -6.38
C PRO A 118 1.10 7.88 -5.47
N PHE A 119 -0.14 7.73 -5.01
CA PHE A 119 -0.83 8.66 -4.14
C PHE A 119 -0.96 8.08 -2.74
N LEU A 120 -0.36 8.76 -1.77
CA LEU A 120 -0.44 8.34 -0.38
C LEU A 120 -1.85 8.60 0.18
N TRP A 121 -2.41 7.61 0.80
CA TRP A 121 -3.60 7.69 1.62
C TRP A 121 -3.19 7.61 3.10
N ASN A 122 -3.21 8.73 3.90
CA ASN A 122 -3.52 10.09 3.49
C ASN A 122 -2.63 11.09 4.26
N LEU A 123 -2.75 12.39 3.95
CA LEU A 123 -1.94 13.41 4.60
C LEU A 123 -2.47 13.75 6.01
N ASN A 124 -3.74 14.14 6.18
CA ASN A 124 -4.19 14.89 7.36
C ASN A 124 -5.50 14.42 8.00
N TYR A 125 -6.03 13.26 7.69
CA TYR A 125 -7.28 12.79 8.30
C TYR A 125 -7.17 12.58 9.81
N ASN A 126 -5.97 12.34 10.33
CA ASN A 126 -5.73 12.36 11.79
C ASN A 126 -6.02 13.72 12.43
N LYS A 127 -6.05 14.82 11.66
CA LYS A 127 -6.41 16.17 12.12
C LYS A 127 -7.84 16.56 11.72
N SER A 128 -8.22 16.28 10.48
CA SER A 128 -9.51 16.73 9.94
C SER A 128 -10.69 15.82 10.30
N GLN A 129 -10.42 14.54 10.62
CA GLN A 129 -11.44 13.54 10.98
C GLN A 129 -10.98 12.68 12.18
N PRO A 130 -10.61 13.30 13.31
CA PRO A 130 -10.13 12.58 14.49
C PRO A 130 -11.23 11.61 14.98
N GLY A 131 -10.83 10.39 15.35
CA GLY A 131 -11.75 9.35 15.82
C GLY A 131 -12.40 8.52 14.70
N SER A 132 -12.17 8.85 13.42
CA SER A 132 -12.57 7.98 12.31
C SER A 132 -11.51 6.92 12.03
N GLU A 133 -11.90 5.85 11.32
CA GLU A 133 -10.95 4.84 10.82
C GLU A 133 -9.91 5.46 9.86
N LEU A 134 -10.31 6.50 9.13
CA LEU A 134 -9.44 7.22 8.18
C LEU A 134 -8.30 7.97 8.89
N ALA A 135 -8.54 8.41 10.13
CA ALA A 135 -7.55 9.10 10.94
C ALA A 135 -6.28 8.24 11.18
N ALA A 136 -6.44 6.92 11.25
CA ALA A 136 -5.31 6.01 11.45
C ALA A 136 -4.29 6.04 10.29
N PHE A 137 -4.69 6.44 9.11
CA PHE A 137 -3.82 6.58 7.93
C PHE A 137 -3.17 7.96 7.81
N GLY A 138 -3.66 8.98 8.52
CA GLY A 138 -3.10 10.33 8.46
C GLY A 138 -1.67 10.38 8.99
N ILE A 139 -0.81 11.14 8.31
CA ILE A 139 0.63 11.23 8.65
C ILE A 139 1.04 12.58 9.24
N MET A 140 0.18 13.59 9.22
CA MET A 140 0.51 14.92 9.70
C MET A 140 0.83 14.90 11.21
N ASP A 141 1.94 15.55 11.59
CA ASP A 141 2.49 15.55 12.96
C ASP A 141 2.84 14.15 13.50
N ARG A 142 3.08 13.19 12.62
CA ARG A 142 3.59 11.86 12.95
C ARG A 142 5.00 11.67 12.39
N PRO A 143 5.78 10.70 12.87
CA PRO A 143 7.11 10.39 12.33
C PRO A 143 7.13 10.23 10.83
N ALA A 144 6.07 9.65 10.23
CA ALA A 144 5.91 9.46 8.81
C ALA A 144 6.07 10.75 8.00
N TYR A 145 5.56 11.88 8.49
CA TYR A 145 5.68 13.17 7.78
C TYR A 145 7.14 13.60 7.63
N GLY A 146 7.91 13.57 8.73
CA GLY A 146 9.34 13.92 8.69
C GLY A 146 10.17 12.93 7.85
N ILE A 147 9.86 11.63 7.95
CA ILE A 147 10.52 10.59 7.14
C ILE A 147 10.34 10.86 5.65
N LEU A 148 9.12 11.19 5.22
CA LEU A 148 8.82 11.45 3.80
C LEU A 148 9.41 12.79 3.32
N GLN A 149 9.45 13.82 4.17
CA GLN A 149 10.15 15.07 3.84
C GLN A 149 11.65 14.85 3.55
N GLY A 150 12.28 13.94 4.26
CA GLY A 150 13.69 13.60 4.10
C GLY A 150 14.00 12.68 2.91
N MET A 151 13.00 12.23 2.14
CA MET A 151 13.24 11.37 0.98
C MET A 151 13.86 12.15 -0.18
N PRO A 152 14.78 11.53 -0.95
CA PRO A 152 15.29 12.10 -2.20
C PRO A 152 14.14 12.39 -3.18
N LYS A 153 14.13 13.60 -3.74
CA LYS A 153 13.16 14.03 -4.76
C LYS A 153 13.52 13.52 -6.15
#